data_43cd26a57ca1576486f3ac89c5623099
#
_entry.id   43cd26a57ca1576486f3ac89c5623099
#
_cell.length_a   1.000
_cell.length_b   1.000
_cell.length_c   1.000
_cell.angle_alpha   90.00
_cell.angle_beta   90.00
_cell.angle_gamma   90.00
#
_symmetry.space_group_name_H-M   'P 1'
#
loop_
_entity.id
_entity.type
_entity.pdbx_description
1 polymer ?
#
loop_
_entity_poly.entity_id
_entity_poly.type
_entity_poly.pdbx_seq_one_letter_code
_entity_poly.pdbx_strand_id
1 'polypeptide(L)'
;MEGFTGAGFTSERDDLYWLSRVRLNATVTPTRLLSFSVQAQDARVAKKTIGPTGTPFQGTFDLRAAFADIGDAKTRVAARVGRQELAYGEQRLLGHLNWTNTARTFDAARVTIRSSRFQVDLLGGAVVRVLDGQFDKSGNGNRLFGAYGSSAAIVPRSTIEPYIFWKRDRDLRTERNTTDNLNLATIGLRWIGKLPPRIDFGTEMTVQTGALGPDEVKAWAGHWQLRAGAPTRIPLGVTGEYNYASGDADPTDGIRGTFDQLYPTGHEKYGLADQVGWRNIHHLRTGIDVTPIKALLVTANYHSWWLAEQNDALYSAGSAVIARVIGGADSRHVGQEVDVQASRPITPQLQVSGGYAYIFPGAFLKQATPGASYGYPYVMATYVFLADR
;
A
#
# COMPACT_ATOMS: atom_id res chain seq x y z
N MET A 1 2.70 -10.07 -3.95
CA MET A 1 2.73 -9.12 -5.08
C MET A 1 1.60 -8.15 -4.86
N GLU A 2 1.88 -6.87 -4.80
CA GLU A 2 0.88 -5.83 -4.93
C GLU A 2 0.73 -5.46 -6.38
N GLY A 3 -0.50 -5.08 -6.76
CA GLY A 3 -0.79 -4.57 -8.06
C GLY A 3 -0.82 -5.63 -9.17
N PHE A 4 -1.39 -5.21 -10.23
CA PHE A 4 -1.54 -6.01 -11.44
C PHE A 4 -0.39 -5.64 -12.38
N THR A 5 0.83 -6.03 -12.00
CA THR A 5 2.05 -5.71 -12.75
C THR A 5 1.90 -6.11 -14.21
N GLY A 6 2.19 -5.17 -15.10
CA GLY A 6 2.04 -5.32 -16.52
C GLY A 6 3.02 -6.30 -17.18
N ALA A 7 3.03 -6.28 -18.47
CA ALA A 7 3.69 -7.25 -19.34
C ALA A 7 5.23 -7.09 -19.44
N GLY A 8 5.89 -6.44 -18.48
CA GLY A 8 7.35 -6.35 -18.43
C GLY A 8 7.97 -5.40 -19.44
N PHE A 9 7.29 -4.32 -19.79
CA PHE A 9 7.76 -3.29 -20.74
C PHE A 9 8.09 -3.84 -22.15
N THR A 10 7.33 -4.83 -22.60
CA THR A 10 7.41 -5.39 -23.96
C THR A 10 6.17 -5.00 -24.78
N SER A 11 6.35 -4.74 -26.08
CA SER A 11 5.26 -4.44 -27.02
C SER A 11 4.52 -5.68 -27.49
N GLU A 12 4.97 -6.89 -27.16
CA GLU A 12 4.46 -8.15 -27.71
C GLU A 12 3.35 -8.80 -26.87
N ARG A 13 2.93 -8.16 -25.75
CA ARG A 13 2.03 -8.78 -24.78
C ARG A 13 0.96 -7.83 -24.28
N ASP A 14 -0.25 -8.03 -24.77
CA ASP A 14 -1.46 -7.45 -24.21
C ASP A 14 -2.20 -8.49 -23.36
N ASP A 15 -2.73 -8.07 -22.20
CA ASP A 15 -3.56 -8.92 -21.36
C ASP A 15 -4.84 -8.18 -20.96
N LEU A 16 -5.98 -8.78 -21.24
CA LEU A 16 -7.29 -8.27 -20.83
C LEU A 16 -8.00 -9.33 -20.01
N TYR A 17 -8.28 -9.03 -18.76
CA TYR A 17 -8.92 -9.95 -17.85
C TYR A 17 -10.04 -9.30 -17.04
N TRP A 18 -10.91 -10.14 -16.51
CA TRP A 18 -12.01 -9.73 -15.64
C TRP A 18 -11.74 -10.21 -14.23
N LEU A 19 -11.98 -9.32 -13.27
CA LEU A 19 -11.96 -9.64 -11.85
C LEU A 19 -13.37 -9.53 -11.29
N SER A 20 -13.75 -10.51 -10.48
CA SER A 20 -14.98 -10.44 -9.68
C SER A 20 -14.65 -10.75 -8.22
N ARG A 21 -15.34 -10.07 -7.31
CA ARG A 21 -15.18 -10.25 -5.88
C ARG A 21 -16.53 -10.11 -5.18
N VAL A 22 -16.90 -11.13 -4.41
CA VAL A 22 -18.07 -11.11 -3.55
C VAL A 22 -17.61 -11.20 -2.09
N ARG A 23 -18.20 -10.37 -1.23
CA ARG A 23 -17.99 -10.40 0.23
C ARG A 23 -19.31 -10.49 0.95
N LEU A 24 -19.39 -11.39 1.91
CA LEU A 24 -20.52 -11.54 2.82
C LEU A 24 -20.05 -11.23 4.24
N ASN A 25 -20.71 -10.31 4.90
CA ASN A 25 -20.38 -9.89 6.26
C ASN A 25 -21.51 -10.29 7.21
N ALA A 26 -21.14 -10.78 8.39
CA ALA A 26 -22.07 -10.97 9.49
C ALA A 26 -21.42 -10.54 10.80
N THR A 27 -22.19 -9.82 11.62
CA THR A 27 -21.75 -9.38 12.95
C THR A 27 -22.83 -9.72 13.96
N VAL A 28 -22.44 -10.33 15.08
CA VAL A 28 -23.30 -10.61 16.22
C VAL A 28 -22.75 -9.84 17.42
N THR A 29 -23.60 -9.10 18.11
CA THR A 29 -23.25 -8.28 19.27
C THR A 29 -24.04 -8.75 20.50
N PRO A 30 -23.57 -9.81 21.20
CA PRO A 30 -24.29 -10.37 22.36
C PRO A 30 -24.41 -9.37 23.51
N THR A 31 -23.43 -8.50 23.67
CA THR A 31 -23.43 -7.44 24.68
C THR A 31 -22.86 -6.16 24.09
N ARG A 32 -23.08 -5.02 24.75
CA ARG A 32 -22.51 -3.73 24.32
C ARG A 32 -20.97 -3.76 24.18
N LEU A 33 -20.29 -4.60 24.94
CA LEU A 33 -18.83 -4.66 24.99
C LEU A 33 -18.24 -5.87 24.28
N LEU A 34 -19.06 -6.71 23.64
CA LEU A 34 -18.58 -7.90 22.94
C LEU A 34 -19.30 -8.06 21.61
N SER A 35 -18.54 -8.12 20.54
CA SER A 35 -19.05 -8.45 19.21
C SER A 35 -18.14 -9.47 18.50
N PHE A 36 -18.76 -10.27 17.64
CA PHE A 36 -18.08 -11.22 16.76
C PHE A 36 -18.42 -10.87 15.32
N SER A 37 -17.41 -10.71 14.50
CA SER A 37 -17.56 -10.38 13.08
C SER A 37 -16.89 -11.42 12.22
N VAL A 38 -17.58 -11.83 11.15
CA VAL A 38 -17.04 -12.71 10.11
C VAL A 38 -17.25 -12.11 8.75
N GLN A 39 -16.30 -12.31 7.85
CA GLN A 39 -16.40 -11.93 6.44
C GLN A 39 -15.91 -13.08 5.58
N ALA A 40 -16.79 -13.67 4.78
CA ALA A 40 -16.44 -14.59 3.72
C ALA A 40 -16.16 -13.82 2.43
N GLN A 41 -15.22 -14.29 1.61
CA GLN A 41 -14.87 -13.71 0.32
C GLN A 41 -14.70 -14.80 -0.72
N ASP A 42 -15.18 -14.51 -1.94
CA ASP A 42 -14.84 -15.24 -3.17
C ASP A 42 -14.29 -14.24 -4.18
N ALA A 43 -13.07 -14.46 -4.69
CA ALA A 43 -12.39 -13.60 -5.65
C ALA A 43 -11.95 -14.42 -6.85
N ARG A 44 -12.37 -14.04 -8.06
CA ARG A 44 -12.13 -14.79 -9.29
C ARG A 44 -11.47 -13.91 -10.35
N VAL A 45 -10.67 -14.56 -11.19
CA VAL A 45 -10.13 -13.98 -12.42
C VAL A 45 -10.56 -14.81 -13.61
N ALA A 46 -10.90 -14.13 -14.71
CA ALA A 46 -11.25 -14.78 -15.97
C ALA A 46 -10.53 -14.12 -17.14
N LYS A 47 -10.21 -14.92 -18.17
CA LYS A 47 -9.54 -14.51 -19.42
C LYS A 47 -8.11 -13.98 -19.26
N LYS A 48 -7.49 -14.10 -18.09
CA LYS A 48 -6.08 -13.73 -17.91
C LYS A 48 -5.18 -14.73 -18.62
N THR A 49 -4.30 -14.24 -19.48
CA THR A 49 -3.44 -15.06 -20.34
C THR A 49 -1.96 -14.97 -19.98
N ILE A 50 -1.54 -13.90 -19.30
CA ILE A 50 -0.14 -13.63 -18.99
C ILE A 50 0.12 -13.82 -17.50
N GLY A 51 1.10 -14.66 -17.16
CA GLY A 51 1.54 -14.91 -15.79
C GLY A 51 0.54 -15.68 -14.92
N PRO A 52 0.78 -15.78 -13.60
CA PRO A 52 -0.04 -16.58 -12.70
C PRO A 52 -1.43 -15.98 -12.49
N THR A 53 -2.40 -16.83 -12.20
CA THR A 53 -3.78 -16.44 -11.86
C THR A 53 -4.07 -16.44 -10.36
N GLY A 54 -3.21 -17.00 -9.50
CA GLY A 54 -3.36 -16.97 -8.07
C GLY A 54 -3.32 -15.55 -7.47
N THR A 55 -3.03 -15.43 -6.20
CA THR A 55 -2.90 -14.13 -5.52
C THR A 55 -1.93 -13.21 -6.29
N PRO A 56 -2.27 -11.94 -6.57
CA PRO A 56 -3.40 -11.15 -6.02
C PRO A 56 -4.71 -11.18 -6.85
N PHE A 57 -4.82 -12.02 -7.88
CA PHE A 57 -5.94 -12.04 -8.82
C PHE A 57 -7.08 -12.95 -8.34
N GLN A 58 -6.78 -14.11 -7.79
CA GLN A 58 -7.75 -15.13 -7.36
C GLN A 58 -7.46 -15.64 -5.96
N GLY A 59 -8.54 -15.85 -5.20
CA GLY A 59 -8.63 -16.59 -3.96
C GLY A 59 -10.04 -17.15 -3.87
N THR A 60 -10.19 -18.47 -3.94
CA THR A 60 -11.48 -19.14 -3.87
C THR A 60 -12.17 -18.89 -2.53
N PHE A 61 -13.47 -19.19 -2.45
CA PHE A 61 -14.30 -18.92 -1.28
C PHE A 61 -13.63 -19.34 0.03
N ASP A 62 -13.40 -18.37 0.90
CA ASP A 62 -12.78 -18.57 2.22
C ASP A 62 -13.19 -17.50 3.23
N LEU A 63 -12.83 -17.72 4.47
CA LEU A 63 -13.01 -16.82 5.60
C LEU A 63 -11.90 -15.74 5.57
N ARG A 64 -12.19 -14.59 4.96
CA ARG A 64 -11.24 -13.48 4.85
C ARG A 64 -11.00 -12.76 6.18
N ALA A 65 -12.05 -12.58 6.99
CA ALA A 65 -11.92 -12.01 8.33
C ALA A 65 -12.81 -12.77 9.32
N ALA A 66 -12.29 -12.94 10.54
CA ALA A 66 -13.01 -13.52 11.67
C ALA A 66 -12.36 -13.03 12.97
N PHE A 67 -13.05 -12.14 13.68
CA PHE A 67 -12.49 -11.54 14.89
C PHE A 67 -13.56 -11.26 15.94
N ALA A 68 -13.10 -11.13 17.18
CA ALA A 68 -13.87 -10.63 18.30
C ALA A 68 -13.38 -9.23 18.69
N ASP A 69 -14.34 -8.31 18.93
CA ASP A 69 -14.09 -7.01 19.54
C ASP A 69 -14.52 -7.08 21.02
N ILE A 70 -13.65 -6.60 21.90
CA ILE A 70 -13.88 -6.43 23.33
C ILE A 70 -13.76 -4.95 23.64
N GLY A 71 -14.84 -4.34 24.11
CA GLY A 71 -14.99 -2.91 24.28
C GLY A 71 -15.63 -2.22 23.06
N ASP A 72 -16.00 -0.97 23.20
CA ASP A 72 -16.58 -0.13 22.15
C ASP A 72 -15.72 1.13 21.88
N ALA A 73 -16.17 1.99 20.98
CA ALA A 73 -15.46 3.24 20.65
C ALA A 73 -15.32 4.21 21.85
N LYS A 74 -16.15 4.05 22.90
CA LYS A 74 -16.15 4.87 24.13
C LYS A 74 -15.30 4.24 25.22
N THR A 75 -14.93 2.97 25.10
CA THR A 75 -14.15 2.23 26.09
C THR A 75 -12.70 2.75 26.07
N ARG A 76 -12.16 3.06 27.23
CA ARG A 76 -10.77 3.54 27.35
C ARG A 76 -9.74 2.52 26.84
N VAL A 77 -10.00 1.25 27.08
CA VAL A 77 -9.17 0.14 26.61
C VAL A 77 -10.07 -0.84 25.88
N ALA A 78 -9.82 -1.08 24.60
CA ALA A 78 -10.52 -2.03 23.76
C ALA A 78 -9.53 -3.00 23.12
N ALA A 79 -9.98 -4.19 22.75
CA ALA A 79 -9.16 -5.17 22.06
C ALA A 79 -9.90 -5.78 20.88
N ARG A 80 -9.14 -6.13 19.82
CA ARG A 80 -9.61 -6.96 18.70
C ARG A 80 -8.66 -8.13 18.53
N VAL A 81 -9.20 -9.34 18.44
CA VAL A 81 -8.42 -10.58 18.31
C VAL A 81 -9.01 -11.44 17.22
N GLY A 82 -8.16 -11.95 16.34
CA GLY A 82 -8.53 -12.81 15.22
C GLY A 82 -8.03 -12.31 13.88
N ARG A 83 -8.58 -12.89 12.80
CA ARG A 83 -8.24 -12.49 11.43
C ARG A 83 -8.91 -11.16 11.08
N GLN A 84 -8.11 -10.14 10.84
CA GLN A 84 -8.56 -8.75 10.72
C GLN A 84 -7.72 -7.96 9.70
N GLU A 85 -8.24 -6.82 9.27
CA GLU A 85 -7.45 -5.81 8.57
C GLU A 85 -6.62 -4.97 9.56
N LEU A 86 -5.40 -4.65 9.19
CA LEU A 86 -4.58 -3.64 9.83
C LEU A 86 -4.27 -2.54 8.81
N ALA A 87 -4.61 -1.29 9.14
CA ALA A 87 -4.37 -0.15 8.27
C ALA A 87 -4.07 1.08 9.14
N TYR A 88 -2.93 1.73 8.87
CA TYR A 88 -2.47 2.89 9.62
C TYR A 88 -1.99 4.00 8.69
N GLY A 89 -2.24 5.25 9.10
CA GLY A 89 -1.91 6.43 8.33
C GLY A 89 -2.51 6.39 6.92
N GLU A 90 -1.69 6.69 5.92
CA GLU A 90 -2.05 6.53 4.50
C GLU A 90 -1.76 5.12 3.95
N GLN A 91 -1.51 4.17 4.83
CA GLN A 91 -1.22 2.78 4.46
C GLN A 91 0.07 2.63 3.62
N ARG A 92 1.01 3.56 3.77
CA ARG A 92 2.30 3.47 3.06
C ARG A 92 3.17 2.33 3.57
N LEU A 93 3.02 1.96 4.86
CA LEU A 93 3.76 0.86 5.51
C LEU A 93 2.85 -0.30 5.92
N LEU A 94 1.63 -0.03 6.37
CA LEU A 94 0.71 -1.08 6.84
C LEU A 94 -0.70 -0.80 6.35
N GLY A 95 -1.18 -1.65 5.45
CA GLY A 95 -2.49 -1.51 4.82
C GLY A 95 -3.14 -2.84 4.41
N HIS A 96 -4.43 -2.77 4.15
CA HIS A 96 -5.29 -3.91 3.83
C HIS A 96 -5.32 -4.27 2.34
N LEU A 97 -4.71 -3.48 1.45
CA LEU A 97 -4.54 -3.76 0.03
C LEU A 97 -5.86 -4.09 -0.70
N ASN A 98 -6.94 -3.36 -0.41
CA ASN A 98 -8.27 -3.66 -0.97
C ASN A 98 -8.41 -3.38 -2.48
N TRP A 99 -7.41 -2.77 -3.11
CA TRP A 99 -7.33 -2.66 -4.56
C TRP A 99 -7.23 -4.02 -5.23
N THR A 100 -6.34 -4.89 -4.74
CA THR A 100 -6.20 -6.24 -5.31
C THR A 100 -7.45 -7.08 -5.05
N ASN A 101 -7.68 -8.07 -5.90
CA ASN A 101 -8.89 -8.87 -5.83
C ASN A 101 -8.97 -9.71 -4.55
N THR A 102 -7.83 -10.17 -4.02
CA THR A 102 -7.78 -10.96 -2.79
C THR A 102 -7.68 -10.12 -1.52
N ALA A 103 -7.11 -8.90 -1.62
CA ALA A 103 -6.80 -8.03 -0.48
C ALA A 103 -5.84 -8.67 0.56
N ARG A 104 -5.62 -8.00 1.71
CA ARG A 104 -4.71 -8.49 2.77
C ARG A 104 -5.39 -8.44 4.14
N THR A 105 -5.16 -9.47 4.92
CA THR A 105 -5.56 -9.56 6.34
C THR A 105 -4.40 -10.10 7.18
N PHE A 106 -4.57 -10.01 8.49
CA PHE A 106 -3.60 -10.44 9.49
C PHE A 106 -4.32 -11.29 10.55
N ASP A 107 -3.74 -12.40 10.92
CA ASP A 107 -4.11 -13.11 12.13
C ASP A 107 -3.38 -12.41 13.28
N ALA A 108 -4.10 -11.59 14.05
CA ALA A 108 -3.51 -10.61 14.96
C ALA A 108 -4.34 -10.36 16.21
N ALA A 109 -3.68 -9.86 17.25
CA ALA A 109 -4.28 -9.17 18.37
C ALA A 109 -3.92 -7.69 18.31
N ARG A 110 -4.89 -6.81 18.58
CA ARG A 110 -4.71 -5.37 18.69
C ARG A 110 -5.39 -4.88 19.97
N VAL A 111 -4.67 -4.10 20.77
CA VAL A 111 -5.20 -3.39 21.94
C VAL A 111 -5.16 -1.90 21.66
N THR A 112 -6.30 -1.24 21.76
CA THR A 112 -6.43 0.21 21.59
C THR A 112 -6.62 0.87 22.94
N ILE A 113 -5.75 1.82 23.29
CA ILE A 113 -5.81 2.64 24.50
C ILE A 113 -6.17 4.04 24.09
N ARG A 114 -7.23 4.62 24.68
CA ARG A 114 -7.76 5.95 24.35
C ARG A 114 -7.76 6.88 25.55
N SER A 115 -7.42 8.11 25.30
CA SER A 115 -7.65 9.22 26.20
C SER A 115 -8.30 10.40 25.46
N SER A 116 -8.60 11.49 26.12
CA SER A 116 -9.09 12.71 25.46
C SER A 116 -8.08 13.37 24.53
N ARG A 117 -6.79 13.04 24.65
CA ARG A 117 -5.70 13.69 23.90
C ARG A 117 -4.98 12.78 22.94
N PHE A 118 -5.03 11.46 23.11
CA PHE A 118 -4.30 10.50 22.29
C PHE A 118 -5.01 9.16 22.21
N GLN A 119 -4.71 8.43 21.15
CA GLN A 119 -4.97 7.01 20.99
C GLN A 119 -3.65 6.28 20.72
N VAL A 120 -3.49 5.11 21.29
CA VAL A 120 -2.37 4.20 20.99
C VAL A 120 -2.91 2.81 20.71
N ASP A 121 -2.52 2.24 19.60
CA ASP A 121 -2.75 0.84 19.25
C ASP A 121 -1.46 0.05 19.48
N LEU A 122 -1.54 -1.01 20.26
CA LEU A 122 -0.51 -2.04 20.37
C LEU A 122 -0.97 -3.24 19.57
N LEU A 123 -0.10 -3.78 18.72
CA LEU A 123 -0.47 -4.88 17.82
C LEU A 123 0.60 -5.97 17.75
N GLY A 124 0.17 -7.18 17.47
CA GLY A 124 1.04 -8.30 17.18
C GLY A 124 0.31 -9.37 16.38
N GLY A 125 0.95 -9.90 15.33
CA GLY A 125 0.34 -10.90 14.48
C GLY A 125 1.21 -11.35 13.31
N ALA A 126 0.56 -12.02 12.36
CA ALA A 126 1.18 -12.49 11.13
C ALA A 126 0.29 -12.16 9.92
N VAL A 127 0.89 -11.85 8.78
CA VAL A 127 0.14 -11.70 7.53
C VAL A 127 -0.48 -13.03 7.12
N VAL A 128 -1.72 -13.00 6.64
CA VAL A 128 -2.41 -14.18 6.11
C VAL A 128 -1.92 -14.46 4.69
N ARG A 129 -1.61 -15.71 4.40
CA ARG A 129 -1.29 -16.19 3.06
C ARG A 129 -2.58 -16.65 2.39
N VAL A 130 -2.97 -15.95 1.34
CA VAL A 130 -4.10 -16.35 0.51
C VAL A 130 -3.68 -17.53 -0.35
N LEU A 131 -4.43 -18.64 -0.28
CA LEU A 131 -4.17 -19.89 -0.97
C LEU A 131 -5.36 -20.22 -1.87
N ASP A 132 -5.14 -20.20 -3.20
CA ASP A 132 -6.20 -20.56 -4.13
C ASP A 132 -6.56 -22.04 -4.02
N GLY A 133 -7.87 -22.34 -3.90
CA GLY A 133 -8.37 -23.71 -3.74
C GLY A 133 -8.15 -24.36 -2.37
N GLN A 134 -7.65 -23.62 -1.39
CA GLN A 134 -7.41 -24.07 -0.02
C GLN A 134 -7.77 -22.98 0.98
N PHE A 135 -7.99 -23.37 2.26
CA PHE A 135 -8.17 -22.39 3.32
C PHE A 135 -6.91 -21.53 3.52
N ASP A 136 -7.12 -20.24 3.64
CA ASP A 136 -6.07 -19.27 3.93
C ASP A 136 -5.39 -19.57 5.27
N LYS A 137 -4.07 -19.46 5.28
CA LYS A 137 -3.24 -19.80 6.46
C LYS A 137 -2.50 -18.58 6.99
N SER A 138 -2.28 -18.57 8.29
CA SER A 138 -1.37 -17.63 8.93
C SER A 138 0.02 -17.74 8.31
N GLY A 139 0.74 -16.61 8.21
CA GLY A 139 2.06 -16.57 7.59
C GLY A 139 3.06 -17.52 8.26
N ASN A 140 3.87 -18.20 7.49
CA ASN A 140 4.87 -19.11 7.99
C ASN A 140 6.16 -18.35 8.36
N GLY A 141 6.34 -18.08 9.66
CA GLY A 141 7.53 -17.38 10.15
C GLY A 141 7.50 -15.87 10.05
N ASN A 142 6.55 -15.28 9.30
CA ASN A 142 6.37 -13.85 9.24
C ASN A 142 5.63 -13.36 10.48
N ARG A 143 6.21 -12.39 11.18
CA ARG A 143 5.59 -11.75 12.35
C ARG A 143 5.74 -10.25 12.26
N LEU A 144 4.69 -9.57 12.68
CA LEU A 144 4.67 -8.11 12.82
C LEU A 144 4.19 -7.76 14.22
N PHE A 145 4.95 -6.91 14.91
CA PHE A 145 4.56 -6.30 16.18
C PHE A 145 4.67 -4.79 16.04
N GLY A 146 3.98 -4.04 16.89
CA GLY A 146 4.16 -2.60 16.84
C GLY A 146 3.29 -1.82 17.80
N ALA A 147 3.56 -0.53 17.82
CA ALA A 147 2.75 0.49 18.46
C ALA A 147 2.53 1.62 17.48
N TYR A 148 1.30 2.13 17.39
CA TYR A 148 0.92 3.27 16.57
C TYR A 148 0.14 4.26 17.42
N GLY A 149 0.68 5.48 17.55
CA GLY A 149 0.07 6.57 18.28
C GLY A 149 -0.66 7.53 17.35
N SER A 150 -1.67 8.23 17.85
CA SER A 150 -2.31 9.34 17.16
C SER A 150 -2.78 10.41 18.14
N SER A 151 -2.48 11.68 17.87
CA SER A 151 -2.92 12.83 18.66
C SER A 151 -3.20 14.05 17.79
N ALA A 152 -4.40 14.59 17.91
CA ALA A 152 -4.79 15.89 17.34
C ALA A 152 -4.72 17.04 18.36
N ALA A 153 -4.28 16.78 19.58
CA ALA A 153 -4.27 17.74 20.68
C ALA A 153 -2.90 18.39 20.94
N ILE A 154 -1.84 17.90 20.27
CA ILE A 154 -0.45 18.38 20.51
C ILE A 154 -0.17 19.63 19.70
N VAL A 155 -0.55 19.65 18.41
CA VAL A 155 -0.34 20.78 17.51
C VAL A 155 -1.68 21.20 16.91
N PRO A 156 -2.07 22.49 16.99
CA PRO A 156 -3.33 22.97 16.44
C PRO A 156 -3.50 22.65 14.96
N ARG A 157 -4.70 22.27 14.55
CA ARG A 157 -5.08 21.95 13.16
C ARG A 157 -4.27 20.83 12.50
N SER A 158 -3.64 19.98 13.30
CA SER A 158 -2.86 18.87 12.77
C SER A 158 -2.97 17.63 13.63
N THR A 159 -2.59 16.49 13.08
CA THR A 159 -2.49 15.21 13.76
C THR A 159 -1.06 14.70 13.64
N ILE A 160 -0.51 14.25 14.76
CA ILE A 160 0.82 13.64 14.86
C ILE A 160 0.63 12.17 15.17
N GLU A 161 1.30 11.31 14.41
CA GLU A 161 1.18 9.86 14.47
C GLU A 161 2.57 9.19 14.55
N PRO A 162 3.18 9.10 15.74
CA PRO A 162 4.41 8.36 15.96
C PRO A 162 4.13 6.85 15.93
N TYR A 163 5.06 6.07 15.39
CA TYR A 163 4.95 4.62 15.36
C TYR A 163 6.30 3.90 15.46
N ILE A 164 6.21 2.65 15.90
CA ILE A 164 7.27 1.65 15.81
C ILE A 164 6.66 0.34 15.36
N PHE A 165 7.26 -0.28 14.34
CA PHE A 165 6.93 -1.62 13.88
C PHE A 165 8.17 -2.50 13.93
N TRP A 166 7.97 -3.75 14.29
CA TRP A 166 9.01 -4.78 14.32
C TRP A 166 8.57 -5.95 13.44
N LYS A 167 9.25 -6.11 12.29
CA LYS A 167 9.02 -7.20 11.36
C LYS A 167 10.06 -8.29 11.57
N ARG A 168 9.59 -9.53 11.69
CA ARG A 168 10.41 -10.73 11.57
C ARG A 168 9.94 -11.51 10.36
N ASP A 169 10.88 -11.95 9.53
CA ASP A 169 10.63 -12.77 8.37
C ASP A 169 11.68 -13.86 8.27
N ARG A 170 11.35 -14.99 7.66
CA ARG A 170 12.25 -16.12 7.52
C ARG A 170 12.64 -16.34 6.07
N ASP A 171 13.75 -17.01 5.88
CA ASP A 171 14.19 -17.55 4.58
C ASP A 171 14.34 -16.46 3.51
N LEU A 172 14.85 -15.28 3.89
CA LEU A 172 15.19 -14.20 2.97
C LEU A 172 16.63 -14.30 2.49
N ARG A 173 16.86 -13.85 1.27
CA ARG A 173 18.18 -13.88 0.66
C ARG A 173 19.05 -12.74 1.18
N THR A 174 20.24 -13.08 1.68
CA THR A 174 21.29 -12.17 2.12
C THR A 174 22.14 -11.68 0.93
N GLU A 175 22.98 -10.69 1.11
CA GLU A 175 23.91 -10.21 0.10
C GLU A 175 24.92 -11.29 -0.31
N ARG A 176 25.28 -12.16 0.62
CA ARG A 176 26.17 -13.32 0.37
C ARG A 176 25.49 -14.49 -0.34
N ASN A 177 24.26 -14.27 -0.84
CA ASN A 177 23.45 -15.30 -1.49
C ASN A 177 23.10 -16.51 -0.61
N THR A 178 23.21 -16.41 0.71
CA THR A 178 22.68 -17.37 1.68
C THR A 178 21.24 -17.01 2.04
N THR A 179 20.56 -17.93 2.72
CA THR A 179 19.20 -17.69 3.22
C THR A 179 19.26 -17.55 4.73
N ASP A 180 18.63 -16.49 5.27
CA ASP A 180 18.61 -16.21 6.71
C ASP A 180 17.36 -15.44 7.13
N ASN A 181 17.25 -15.12 8.42
CA ASN A 181 16.10 -14.47 9.02
C ASN A 181 16.29 -12.95 9.08
N LEU A 182 15.24 -12.23 8.75
CA LEU A 182 15.13 -10.78 8.93
C LEU A 182 14.62 -10.46 10.34
N ASN A 183 15.26 -9.48 10.96
CA ASN A 183 14.87 -8.87 12.21
C ASN A 183 14.97 -7.35 12.05
N LEU A 184 13.85 -6.68 11.77
CA LEU A 184 13.77 -5.30 11.30
C LEU A 184 12.90 -4.45 12.21
N ALA A 185 13.46 -3.39 12.79
CA ALA A 185 12.74 -2.31 13.43
C ALA A 185 12.52 -1.16 12.43
N THR A 186 11.30 -0.62 12.40
CA THR A 186 10.89 0.54 11.61
C THR A 186 10.30 1.58 12.55
N ILE A 187 10.92 2.74 12.67
CA ILE A 187 10.52 3.82 13.58
C ILE A 187 10.20 5.05 12.74
N GLY A 188 9.05 5.65 12.95
CA GLY A 188 8.65 6.80 12.14
C GLY A 188 7.62 7.71 12.79
N LEU A 189 7.39 8.80 12.09
CA LEU A 189 6.46 9.85 12.45
C LEU A 189 5.71 10.31 11.20
N ARG A 190 4.39 10.27 11.25
CA ARG A 190 3.53 10.93 10.29
C ARG A 190 2.92 12.18 10.91
N TRP A 191 2.93 13.28 10.17
CA TRP A 191 2.34 14.55 10.58
C TRP A 191 1.51 15.13 9.44
N ILE A 192 0.24 15.32 9.68
CA ILE A 192 -0.71 15.87 8.71
C ILE A 192 -1.44 17.05 9.31
N GLY A 193 -1.86 17.98 8.47
CA GLY A 193 -2.60 19.13 8.98
C GLY A 193 -3.06 20.08 7.88
N LYS A 194 -3.56 21.23 8.36
CA LYS A 194 -4.11 22.29 7.50
C LYS A 194 -3.44 23.62 7.82
N LEU A 195 -2.97 24.28 6.76
CA LEU A 195 -2.46 25.64 6.79
C LEU A 195 -3.48 26.59 6.16
N PRO A 196 -3.71 27.81 6.72
CA PRO A 196 -4.52 28.81 6.07
C PRO A 196 -3.85 29.36 4.81
N PRO A 197 -4.59 29.76 3.76
CA PRO A 197 -6.00 29.51 3.52
C PRO A 197 -6.24 28.33 2.56
N ARG A 198 -6.58 27.13 2.92
CA ARG A 198 -6.93 25.98 2.06
C ARG A 198 -5.74 25.13 1.60
N ILE A 199 -4.69 25.09 2.39
CA ILE A 199 -3.54 24.20 2.15
C ILE A 199 -3.61 23.04 3.12
N ASP A 200 -3.68 21.82 2.60
CA ASP A 200 -3.46 20.59 3.35
C ASP A 200 -2.00 20.17 3.18
N PHE A 201 -1.36 19.71 4.24
CA PHE A 201 -0.01 19.15 4.20
C PHE A 201 0.05 17.77 4.83
N GLY A 202 0.93 16.95 4.34
CA GLY A 202 1.27 15.65 4.88
C GLY A 202 2.77 15.39 4.79
N THR A 203 3.32 14.82 5.84
CA THR A 203 4.70 14.32 5.84
C THR A 203 4.77 13.03 6.64
N GLU A 204 5.61 12.12 6.21
CA GLU A 204 5.93 10.88 6.91
C GLU A 204 7.42 10.60 6.74
N MET A 205 8.13 10.40 7.85
CA MET A 205 9.54 10.04 7.86
C MET A 205 9.73 8.80 8.69
N THR A 206 10.55 7.87 8.18
CA THR A 206 10.80 6.60 8.84
C THR A 206 12.23 6.13 8.63
N VAL A 207 12.78 5.52 9.66
CA VAL A 207 14.10 4.88 9.64
C VAL A 207 13.96 3.41 9.96
N GLN A 208 14.84 2.61 9.39
CA GLN A 208 14.89 1.16 9.59
C GLN A 208 16.27 0.74 10.04
N THR A 209 16.31 -0.13 11.05
CA THR A 209 17.53 -0.74 11.57
C THR A 209 17.26 -2.20 11.94
N GLY A 210 18.28 -3.02 11.89
CA GLY A 210 18.16 -4.45 12.20
C GLY A 210 19.20 -5.28 11.50
N ALA A 211 18.87 -6.55 11.24
CA ALA A 211 19.76 -7.48 10.57
C ALA A 211 19.00 -8.48 9.68
N LEU A 212 19.62 -8.89 8.58
CA LEU A 212 19.25 -10.05 7.78
C LEU A 212 20.42 -11.03 7.80
N GLY A 213 20.37 -11.99 8.72
CA GLY A 213 21.52 -12.84 8.98
C GLY A 213 22.75 -12.01 9.34
N PRO A 214 23.86 -12.10 8.58
CA PRO A 214 25.07 -11.32 8.82
C PRO A 214 25.00 -9.88 8.31
N ASP A 215 24.02 -9.52 7.49
CA ASP A 215 23.93 -8.20 6.86
C ASP A 215 23.20 -7.22 7.81
N GLU A 216 23.81 -6.07 8.06
CA GLU A 216 23.20 -4.99 8.84
C GLU A 216 22.19 -4.22 7.98
N VAL A 217 20.99 -3.93 8.51
CA VAL A 217 19.99 -3.11 7.81
C VAL A 217 20.10 -1.65 8.28
N LYS A 218 20.32 -0.74 7.32
CA LYS A 218 20.34 0.72 7.50
C LYS A 218 19.60 1.40 6.37
N ALA A 219 18.34 1.72 6.58
CA ALA A 219 17.50 2.30 5.54
C ALA A 219 16.62 3.42 6.09
N TRP A 220 16.14 4.30 5.21
CA TRP A 220 15.18 5.32 5.57
C TRP A 220 14.29 5.70 4.39
N ALA A 221 13.12 6.30 4.69
CA ALA A 221 12.22 6.82 3.69
C ALA A 221 11.52 8.08 4.19
N GLY A 222 11.09 8.92 3.26
CA GLY A 222 10.36 10.14 3.52
C GLY A 222 9.29 10.41 2.48
N HIS A 223 8.19 10.99 2.93
CA HIS A 223 7.06 11.46 2.13
C HIS A 223 6.71 12.89 2.53
N TRP A 224 6.50 13.74 1.55
CA TRP A 224 6.09 15.14 1.71
C TRP A 224 5.04 15.49 0.67
N GLN A 225 3.93 16.05 1.11
CA GLN A 225 2.82 16.44 0.26
C GLN A 225 2.27 17.80 0.66
N LEU A 226 1.92 18.59 -0.34
CA LEU A 226 1.11 19.80 -0.20
C LEU A 226 -0.04 19.74 -1.19
N ARG A 227 -1.25 20.05 -0.74
CA ARG A 227 -2.43 20.20 -1.57
C ARG A 227 -3.05 21.56 -1.34
N ALA A 228 -3.20 22.35 -2.39
CA ALA A 228 -3.84 23.66 -2.37
C ALA A 228 -5.23 23.59 -3.03
N GLY A 229 -6.27 23.98 -2.30
CA GLY A 229 -7.62 24.12 -2.85
C GLY A 229 -7.80 25.49 -3.52
N ALA A 230 -8.29 25.52 -4.75
CA ALA A 230 -8.57 26.76 -5.45
C ALA A 230 -9.91 27.40 -4.98
N PRO A 231 -10.00 28.75 -4.92
CA PRO A 231 -11.22 29.45 -4.56
C PRO A 231 -12.20 29.55 -5.75
N THR A 232 -12.57 28.45 -6.35
CA THR A 232 -13.43 28.36 -7.54
C THR A 232 -14.82 27.84 -7.20
N ARG A 233 -15.80 28.04 -8.10
CA ARG A 233 -17.15 27.49 -7.94
C ARG A 233 -17.16 25.96 -8.04
N ILE A 234 -16.27 25.40 -8.85
CA ILE A 234 -16.04 23.95 -8.99
C ILE A 234 -14.93 23.59 -8.02
N PRO A 235 -15.13 22.65 -7.07
CA PRO A 235 -14.06 22.17 -6.21
C PRO A 235 -12.86 21.68 -7.02
N LEU A 236 -11.73 22.36 -6.85
CA LEU A 236 -10.48 22.10 -7.54
C LEU A 236 -9.33 22.10 -6.54
N GLY A 237 -8.48 21.11 -6.60
CA GLY A 237 -7.25 21.01 -5.82
C GLY A 237 -6.05 20.75 -6.72
N VAL A 238 -4.91 21.26 -6.30
CA VAL A 238 -3.61 20.98 -6.92
C VAL A 238 -2.71 20.39 -5.86
N THR A 239 -2.06 19.28 -6.18
CA THR A 239 -1.17 18.53 -5.28
C THR A 239 0.25 18.53 -5.85
N GLY A 240 1.24 18.78 -4.97
CA GLY A 240 2.64 18.48 -5.20
C GLY A 240 3.10 17.48 -4.14
N GLU A 241 3.82 16.46 -4.55
CA GLU A 241 4.28 15.39 -3.66
C GLU A 241 5.69 14.93 -4.05
N TYR A 242 6.52 14.69 -3.03
CA TYR A 242 7.81 14.06 -3.21
C TYR A 242 7.95 12.89 -2.24
N ASN A 243 8.45 11.76 -2.75
CA ASN A 243 8.75 10.57 -1.98
C ASN A 243 10.19 10.14 -2.22
N TYR A 244 10.84 9.72 -1.15
CA TYR A 244 12.17 9.12 -1.17
C TYR A 244 12.15 7.81 -0.39
N ALA A 245 12.85 6.81 -0.88
CA ALA A 245 13.20 5.61 -0.13
C ALA A 245 14.60 5.16 -0.53
N SER A 246 15.45 4.89 0.46
CA SER A 246 16.83 4.45 0.23
C SER A 246 16.90 3.14 -0.55
N GLY A 247 17.95 3.01 -1.33
CA GLY A 247 18.39 1.80 -2.00
C GLY A 247 19.72 1.30 -1.43
N ASP A 248 20.21 0.23 -1.99
CA ASP A 248 21.47 -0.38 -1.65
C ASP A 248 22.57 0.07 -2.62
N ALA A 249 23.55 0.80 -2.10
CA ALA A 249 24.63 1.36 -2.90
C ALA A 249 25.71 0.32 -3.27
N ASP A 250 25.94 -0.65 -2.38
CA ASP A 250 26.91 -1.74 -2.59
C ASP A 250 26.34 -3.06 -2.03
N PRO A 251 25.71 -3.91 -2.86
CA PRO A 251 25.09 -5.17 -2.41
C PRO A 251 26.10 -6.24 -1.97
N THR A 252 27.34 -5.88 -1.64
CA THR A 252 28.41 -6.77 -1.22
C THR A 252 29.12 -6.38 0.07
N ASP A 253 28.80 -5.21 0.63
CA ASP A 253 29.48 -4.64 1.80
C ASP A 253 28.94 -5.13 3.16
N GLY A 254 27.84 -5.88 3.15
CA GLY A 254 27.16 -6.37 4.36
C GLY A 254 26.25 -5.32 5.00
N ILE A 255 25.94 -4.22 4.30
CA ILE A 255 24.99 -3.17 4.73
C ILE A 255 23.82 -3.09 3.75
N ARG A 256 22.69 -3.66 4.11
CA ARG A 256 21.48 -3.60 3.32
C ARG A 256 20.81 -2.23 3.43
N GLY A 257 21.08 -1.38 2.44
CA GLY A 257 20.55 -0.01 2.35
C GLY A 257 19.12 0.11 1.82
N THR A 258 18.58 -0.95 1.20
CA THR A 258 17.25 -0.95 0.59
C THR A 258 16.14 -0.87 1.62
N PHE A 259 15.33 0.18 1.58
CA PHE A 259 14.15 0.35 2.44
C PHE A 259 13.12 -0.77 2.23
N ASP A 260 12.57 -1.31 3.31
CA ASP A 260 11.47 -2.30 3.28
C ASP A 260 10.14 -1.58 3.57
N GLN A 261 9.26 -1.49 2.57
CA GLN A 261 7.94 -0.84 2.72
C GLN A 261 6.93 -1.65 3.56
N LEU A 262 7.36 -2.71 4.22
CA LEU A 262 6.57 -3.62 5.08
C LEU A 262 5.39 -4.27 4.31
N TYR A 263 4.15 -3.88 4.66
CA TYR A 263 2.90 -4.41 4.09
C TYR A 263 1.98 -3.28 3.60
N PRO A 264 2.38 -2.50 2.59
CA PRO A 264 1.66 -1.30 2.20
C PRO A 264 0.38 -1.58 1.43
N THR A 265 -0.45 -0.55 1.27
CA THR A 265 -1.36 -0.38 0.14
C THR A 265 -0.73 0.65 -0.79
N GLY A 266 0.06 0.19 -1.74
CA GLY A 266 0.87 1.04 -2.62
C GLY A 266 0.12 1.62 -3.81
N HIS A 267 -1.04 1.07 -4.18
CA HIS A 267 -1.81 1.49 -5.34
C HIS A 267 -2.09 3.00 -5.36
N GLU A 268 -1.95 3.61 -6.54
CA GLU A 268 -2.07 5.05 -6.83
C GLU A 268 -1.00 5.96 -6.20
N LYS A 269 -0.27 5.51 -5.19
CA LYS A 269 0.67 6.39 -4.47
C LYS A 269 1.90 6.73 -5.28
N TYR A 270 2.36 5.79 -6.10
CA TYR A 270 3.59 5.92 -6.88
C TYR A 270 3.34 5.71 -8.38
N GLY A 271 2.08 5.75 -8.80
CA GLY A 271 1.55 5.55 -10.15
C GLY A 271 0.38 4.57 -10.14
N LEU A 272 -0.57 4.77 -11.04
CA LEU A 272 -1.79 3.97 -11.14
C LEU A 272 -1.52 2.54 -11.63
N ALA A 273 -0.48 2.35 -12.45
CA ALA A 273 -0.12 1.06 -13.02
C ALA A 273 0.67 0.15 -12.05
N ASP A 274 0.91 0.57 -10.79
CA ASP A 274 1.56 -0.20 -9.70
C ASP A 274 2.98 -0.71 -10.03
N GLN A 275 3.68 -0.11 -11.00
CA GLN A 275 5.02 -0.52 -11.40
C GLN A 275 6.12 -0.03 -10.45
N VAL A 276 5.80 0.93 -9.59
CA VAL A 276 6.76 1.55 -8.67
C VAL A 276 6.24 1.45 -7.24
N GLY A 277 7.13 1.14 -6.31
CA GLY A 277 6.87 1.10 -4.87
C GLY A 277 7.76 2.06 -4.10
N TRP A 278 7.53 2.19 -2.80
CA TRP A 278 8.32 3.05 -1.92
C TRP A 278 9.60 2.34 -1.46
N ARG A 279 10.48 2.07 -2.42
CA ARG A 279 11.69 1.29 -2.24
C ARG A 279 12.71 1.62 -3.32
N ASN A 280 13.93 2.00 -2.94
CA ASN A 280 14.99 2.45 -3.86
C ASN A 280 14.52 3.50 -4.86
N ILE A 281 13.87 4.58 -4.42
CA ILE A 281 13.20 5.50 -5.32
C ILE A 281 13.26 6.95 -4.87
N HIS A 282 13.46 7.87 -5.82
CA HIS A 282 12.98 9.24 -5.80
C HIS A 282 11.73 9.32 -6.67
N HIS A 283 10.66 9.85 -6.16
CA HIS A 283 9.40 10.00 -6.88
C HIS A 283 8.85 11.41 -6.70
N LEU A 284 8.56 12.07 -7.80
CA LEU A 284 7.85 13.33 -7.86
C LEU A 284 6.47 13.12 -8.45
N ARG A 285 5.43 13.61 -7.79
CA ARG A 285 4.06 13.66 -8.30
C ARG A 285 3.54 15.08 -8.30
N THR A 286 2.89 15.46 -9.40
CA THR A 286 1.99 16.61 -9.45
C THR A 286 0.62 16.13 -9.86
N GLY A 287 -0.44 16.66 -9.23
CA GLY A 287 -1.79 16.20 -9.48
C GLY A 287 -2.82 17.30 -9.40
N ILE A 288 -3.93 17.07 -10.10
CA ILE A 288 -5.12 17.91 -10.06
C ILE A 288 -6.31 17.02 -9.68
N ASP A 289 -7.13 17.47 -8.75
CA ASP A 289 -8.42 16.86 -8.44
C ASP A 289 -9.54 17.88 -8.67
N VAL A 290 -10.61 17.46 -9.34
CA VAL A 290 -11.75 18.30 -9.66
C VAL A 290 -13.07 17.56 -9.47
N THR A 291 -14.08 18.27 -8.98
CA THR A 291 -15.46 17.75 -8.89
C THR A 291 -16.36 18.58 -9.82
N PRO A 292 -16.34 18.30 -11.16
CA PRO A 292 -17.00 19.15 -12.16
C PRO A 292 -18.53 19.15 -12.04
N ILE A 293 -19.11 18.04 -11.58
CA ILE A 293 -20.54 17.90 -11.26
C ILE A 293 -20.69 17.17 -9.94
N LYS A 294 -21.87 17.21 -9.34
CA LYS A 294 -22.15 16.58 -8.04
C LYS A 294 -21.68 15.12 -8.01
N ALA A 295 -20.85 14.81 -7.02
CA ALA A 295 -20.33 13.49 -6.71
C ALA A 295 -19.46 12.81 -7.81
N LEU A 296 -19.10 13.49 -8.88
CA LEU A 296 -18.08 13.02 -9.82
C LEU A 296 -16.72 13.59 -9.42
N LEU A 297 -15.84 12.75 -8.89
CA LEU A 297 -14.44 13.09 -8.67
C LEU A 297 -13.62 12.67 -9.88
N VAL A 298 -12.83 13.58 -10.43
CA VAL A 298 -11.82 13.32 -11.47
C VAL A 298 -10.47 13.74 -10.95
N THR A 299 -9.49 12.87 -11.07
CA THR A 299 -8.08 13.14 -10.74
C THR A 299 -7.21 12.92 -11.96
N ALA A 300 -6.19 13.77 -12.12
CA ALA A 300 -5.15 13.59 -13.13
C ALA A 300 -3.79 13.81 -12.47
N ASN A 301 -2.86 12.89 -12.68
CA ASN A 301 -1.53 12.95 -12.08
C ASN A 301 -0.45 12.80 -13.15
N TYR A 302 0.69 13.42 -12.87
CA TYR A 302 1.96 13.16 -13.52
C TYR A 302 2.96 12.66 -12.49
N HIS A 303 3.58 11.53 -12.78
CA HIS A 303 4.60 10.89 -11.95
C HIS A 303 5.93 10.87 -12.70
N SER A 304 7.02 11.07 -11.98
CA SER A 304 8.37 10.87 -12.49
C SER A 304 9.23 10.18 -11.44
N TRP A 305 10.05 9.20 -11.88
CA TRP A 305 10.79 8.34 -10.99
C TRP A 305 12.26 8.23 -11.35
N TRP A 306 13.10 8.15 -10.33
CA TRP A 306 14.52 7.85 -10.42
C TRP A 306 14.91 6.86 -9.34
N LEU A 307 15.83 5.94 -9.62
CA LEU A 307 16.42 5.09 -8.58
C LEU A 307 17.17 5.95 -7.56
N ALA A 308 17.07 5.61 -6.29
CA ALA A 308 17.94 6.18 -5.25
C ALA A 308 19.38 5.68 -5.42
N GLU A 309 19.55 4.37 -5.69
CA GLU A 309 20.85 3.75 -5.95
C GLU A 309 20.82 2.91 -7.24
N GLN A 310 21.84 3.07 -8.09
CA GLN A 310 21.92 2.43 -9.40
C GLN A 310 22.32 0.94 -9.33
N ASN A 311 22.95 0.52 -8.25
CA ASN A 311 23.33 -0.87 -8.02
C ASN A 311 22.17 -1.73 -7.49
N ASP A 312 21.09 -1.11 -7.08
CA ASP A 312 19.88 -1.78 -6.60
C ASP A 312 18.83 -1.93 -7.71
N ALA A 313 17.70 -2.54 -7.40
CA ALA A 313 16.60 -2.80 -8.33
C ALA A 313 15.52 -1.72 -8.31
N LEU A 314 14.69 -1.69 -9.35
CA LEU A 314 13.34 -1.11 -9.31
C LEU A 314 12.38 -2.14 -8.71
N TYR A 315 11.54 -1.67 -7.77
CA TYR A 315 10.56 -2.51 -7.06
C TYR A 315 9.14 -2.03 -7.33
N SER A 316 8.22 -2.98 -7.48
CA SER A 316 6.78 -2.68 -7.62
C SER A 316 6.16 -2.19 -6.30
N ALA A 317 4.93 -1.69 -6.38
CA ALA A 317 4.09 -1.40 -5.22
C ALA A 317 3.99 -2.60 -4.24
N GLY A 318 4.14 -3.83 -4.71
CA GLY A 318 4.15 -5.06 -3.91
C GLY A 318 5.52 -5.55 -3.48
N SER A 319 6.58 -4.75 -3.59
CA SER A 319 7.97 -5.11 -3.25
C SER A 319 8.62 -6.19 -4.16
N ALA A 320 7.98 -6.57 -5.25
CA ALA A 320 8.62 -7.47 -6.22
C ALA A 320 9.64 -6.69 -7.06
N VAL A 321 10.76 -7.33 -7.39
CA VAL A 321 11.73 -6.78 -8.34
C VAL A 321 11.08 -6.70 -9.73
N ILE A 322 11.03 -5.51 -10.30
CA ILE A 322 10.53 -5.25 -11.66
C ILE A 322 11.69 -5.33 -12.66
N ALA A 323 12.81 -4.67 -12.35
CA ALA A 323 13.97 -4.60 -13.22
C ALA A 323 15.24 -4.37 -12.40
N ARG A 324 16.35 -4.90 -12.88
CA ARG A 324 17.69 -4.69 -12.31
C ARG A 324 18.73 -4.79 -13.43
N VAL A 325 19.73 -3.93 -13.38
CA VAL A 325 20.91 -4.04 -14.22
C VAL A 325 22.04 -4.66 -13.37
N ILE A 326 22.55 -5.82 -13.79
CA ILE A 326 23.66 -6.48 -13.10
C ILE A 326 24.91 -5.62 -13.27
N GLY A 327 25.58 -5.32 -12.15
CA GLY A 327 26.78 -4.46 -12.15
C GLY A 327 26.47 -2.96 -12.11
N GLY A 328 25.20 -2.59 -11.92
CA GLY A 328 24.74 -1.20 -11.82
C GLY A 328 24.20 -0.63 -13.12
N ALA A 329 23.28 0.29 -13.01
CA ALA A 329 22.66 0.96 -14.15
C ALA A 329 23.46 2.22 -14.56
N ASP A 330 23.49 2.54 -15.85
CA ASP A 330 24.13 3.77 -16.36
C ASP A 330 23.32 5.03 -16.03
N SER A 331 22.01 4.87 -15.75
CA SER A 331 21.10 5.96 -15.47
C SER A 331 20.17 5.63 -14.31
N ARG A 332 19.91 6.61 -13.46
CA ARG A 332 18.87 6.53 -12.40
C ARG A 332 17.46 6.74 -12.93
N HIS A 333 17.28 7.35 -14.11
CA HIS A 333 15.97 7.76 -14.63
C HIS A 333 15.13 6.54 -15.03
N VAL A 334 14.13 6.21 -14.22
CA VAL A 334 13.21 5.07 -14.42
C VAL A 334 12.20 5.39 -15.51
N GLY A 335 11.58 6.58 -15.49
CA GLY A 335 10.56 6.99 -16.43
C GLY A 335 9.50 7.90 -15.84
N GLN A 336 8.40 8.03 -16.57
CA GLN A 336 7.23 8.82 -16.19
C GLN A 336 5.94 8.04 -16.40
N GLU A 337 4.88 8.48 -15.67
CA GLU A 337 3.51 8.06 -15.92
C GLU A 337 2.58 9.28 -15.91
N VAL A 338 1.62 9.26 -16.81
CA VAL A 338 0.45 10.14 -16.77
C VAL A 338 -0.77 9.28 -16.52
N ASP A 339 -1.56 9.63 -15.54
CA ASP A 339 -2.79 8.92 -15.24
C ASP A 339 -3.99 9.87 -15.06
N VAL A 340 -5.17 9.33 -15.37
CA VAL A 340 -6.46 9.97 -15.14
C VAL A 340 -7.41 8.94 -14.56
N GLN A 341 -8.13 9.32 -13.52
CA GLN A 341 -9.15 8.49 -12.89
C GLN A 341 -10.44 9.27 -12.69
N ALA A 342 -11.55 8.59 -12.75
CA ALA A 342 -12.86 9.13 -12.42
C ALA A 342 -13.64 8.16 -11.54
N SER A 343 -14.34 8.68 -10.53
CA SER A 343 -15.22 7.89 -9.67
C SER A 343 -16.52 8.62 -9.39
N ARG A 344 -17.63 7.88 -9.36
CA ARG A 344 -18.95 8.43 -9.08
C ARG A 344 -19.86 7.39 -8.40
N PRO A 345 -20.52 7.70 -7.27
CA PRO A 345 -21.68 6.98 -6.81
C PRO A 345 -22.85 7.24 -7.76
N ILE A 346 -23.37 6.20 -8.39
CA ILE A 346 -24.53 6.25 -9.30
C ILE A 346 -25.82 6.19 -8.48
N THR A 347 -25.83 5.30 -7.48
CA THR A 347 -26.88 5.19 -6.45
C THR A 347 -26.20 5.07 -5.08
N PRO A 348 -26.95 5.10 -3.95
CA PRO A 348 -26.37 4.82 -2.62
C PRO A 348 -25.68 3.45 -2.53
N GLN A 349 -26.08 2.49 -3.37
CA GLN A 349 -25.54 1.13 -3.39
C GLN A 349 -24.52 0.89 -4.48
N LEU A 350 -24.51 1.68 -5.58
CA LEU A 350 -23.67 1.44 -6.75
C LEU A 350 -22.65 2.58 -6.93
N GLN A 351 -21.38 2.23 -6.86
CA GLN A 351 -20.26 3.10 -7.26
C GLN A 351 -19.62 2.57 -8.52
N VAL A 352 -19.32 3.46 -9.45
CA VAL A 352 -18.55 3.16 -10.68
C VAL A 352 -17.28 4.01 -10.67
N SER A 353 -16.17 3.41 -11.03
CA SER A 353 -14.88 4.09 -11.21
C SER A 353 -14.15 3.53 -12.44
N GLY A 354 -13.24 4.30 -12.96
CA GLY A 354 -12.37 3.88 -14.05
C GLY A 354 -11.15 4.78 -14.12
N GLY A 355 -10.11 4.28 -14.76
CA GLY A 355 -8.86 5.02 -14.92
C GLY A 355 -8.08 4.52 -16.12
N TYR A 356 -7.12 5.36 -16.50
CA TYR A 356 -6.13 5.07 -17.53
C TYR A 356 -4.78 5.64 -17.10
N ALA A 357 -3.76 4.80 -17.15
CA ALA A 357 -2.38 5.24 -17.02
C ALA A 357 -1.60 4.94 -18.30
N TYR A 358 -0.61 5.78 -18.59
CA TYR A 358 0.35 5.54 -19.66
C TYR A 358 1.77 5.78 -19.17
N ILE A 359 2.62 4.76 -19.31
CA ILE A 359 4.00 4.76 -18.85
C ILE A 359 4.96 5.01 -20.01
N PHE A 360 5.90 5.94 -19.79
CA PHE A 360 7.02 6.27 -20.66
C PHE A 360 8.31 5.79 -20.00
N PRO A 361 8.90 4.64 -20.43
CA PRO A 361 10.14 4.14 -19.87
C PRO A 361 11.31 5.11 -20.08
N GLY A 362 12.04 5.39 -19.00
CA GLY A 362 13.28 6.15 -19.00
C GLY A 362 14.49 5.31 -19.39
N ALA A 363 15.68 5.91 -19.29
CA ALA A 363 16.93 5.26 -19.68
C ALA A 363 17.21 3.97 -18.88
N PHE A 364 16.90 3.96 -17.57
CA PHE A 364 17.03 2.75 -16.74
C PHE A 364 16.18 1.58 -17.26
N LEU A 365 14.88 1.80 -17.47
CA LEU A 365 13.99 0.75 -17.96
C LEU A 365 14.34 0.29 -19.38
N LYS A 366 14.83 1.19 -20.24
CA LYS A 366 15.31 0.84 -21.58
C LYS A 366 16.61 0.02 -21.57
N GLN A 367 17.42 0.16 -20.53
CA GLN A 367 18.62 -0.68 -20.33
C GLN A 367 18.29 -2.04 -19.73
N ALA A 368 17.33 -2.09 -18.78
CA ALA A 368 17.04 -3.27 -17.97
C ALA A 368 15.91 -4.16 -18.51
N THR A 369 15.13 -3.68 -19.49
CA THR A 369 13.96 -4.35 -20.08
C THR A 369 13.87 -4.05 -21.58
N PRO A 370 12.95 -4.64 -22.34
CA PRO A 370 12.68 -4.22 -23.72
C PRO A 370 12.33 -2.73 -23.90
N GLY A 371 11.92 -2.04 -22.82
CA GLY A 371 11.74 -0.60 -22.79
C GLY A 371 10.51 -0.07 -23.55
N ALA A 372 9.52 -0.92 -23.84
CA ALA A 372 8.29 -0.49 -24.49
C ALA A 372 7.38 0.28 -23.52
N SER A 373 6.78 1.36 -24.01
CA SER A 373 5.69 2.04 -23.30
C SER A 373 4.43 1.19 -23.30
N TYR A 374 3.57 1.33 -22.29
CA TYR A 374 2.26 0.68 -22.30
C TYR A 374 1.18 1.49 -21.59
N GLY A 375 -0.08 1.21 -21.96
CA GLY A 375 -1.26 1.76 -21.30
C GLY A 375 -1.87 0.76 -20.31
N TYR A 376 -2.46 1.29 -19.24
CA TYR A 376 -3.15 0.51 -18.21
C TYR A 376 -4.56 1.06 -18.00
N PRO A 377 -5.57 0.61 -18.80
CA PRO A 377 -6.97 0.96 -18.58
C PRO A 377 -7.63 0.04 -17.56
N TYR A 378 -8.56 0.57 -16.76
CA TYR A 378 -9.49 -0.24 -15.96
C TYR A 378 -10.86 0.41 -15.83
N VAL A 379 -11.88 -0.43 -15.60
CA VAL A 379 -13.23 -0.01 -15.16
C VAL A 379 -13.64 -0.92 -14.02
N MET A 380 -14.24 -0.35 -12.98
CA MET A 380 -14.69 -1.07 -11.79
C MET A 380 -16.10 -0.61 -11.39
N ALA A 381 -16.95 -1.58 -11.03
CA ALA A 381 -18.23 -1.34 -10.39
C ALA A 381 -18.27 -2.05 -9.04
N THR A 382 -18.70 -1.33 -8.01
CA THR A 382 -18.91 -1.88 -6.66
C THR A 382 -20.36 -1.71 -6.26
N TYR A 383 -21.00 -2.82 -5.89
CA TYR A 383 -22.40 -2.83 -5.44
C TYR A 383 -22.51 -3.37 -4.01
N VAL A 384 -23.23 -2.65 -3.15
CA VAL A 384 -23.52 -3.05 -1.76
C VAL A 384 -24.99 -3.43 -1.66
N PHE A 385 -25.29 -4.73 -1.49
CA PHE A 385 -26.67 -5.26 -1.47
C PHE A 385 -27.47 -4.82 -0.24
N LEU A 386 -26.79 -4.80 0.91
CA LEU A 386 -27.37 -4.42 2.21
C LEU A 386 -26.55 -3.25 2.75
N ALA A 387 -26.86 -2.04 2.30
CA ALA A 387 -26.33 -0.84 2.94
C ALA A 387 -27.08 -0.62 4.25
N ASP A 388 -26.34 -0.45 5.36
CA ASP A 388 -26.94 0.00 6.61
C ASP A 388 -27.70 1.31 6.35
N ARG A 389 -29.00 1.35 6.72
CA ARG A 389 -29.87 2.51 6.57
C ARG A 389 -29.61 3.53 7.65
#